data_d045b20a909940b31fddb0b1e89b04db
#
_entry.id   d045b20a909940b31fddb0b1e89b04db
#
_cell.length_a   1.000
_cell.length_b   1.000
_cell.length_c   1.000
_cell.angle_alpha   90.00
_cell.angle_beta   90.00
_cell.angle_gamma   90.00
#
_symmetry.space_group_name_H-M   'P 1'
#
loop_
_entity.id
_entity.type
_entity.pdbx_description
1 polymer ?
#
loop_
_entity_poly.entity_id
_entity_poly.type
_entity_poly.pdbx_seq_one_letter_code
_entity_poly.pdbx_strand_id
1 'polypeptide(L)'
;DFGPEGIRVNAICPGHILTEGLAKMWEGNEAGLKFFEDQYPVKRVGQPEDIANAIAFLCSEDATFITGHSLFVDGGLTIQLQEDFGVQQAKYAREHSELTLD
;
A
#
# COMPACT_ATOMS: atom_id res chain seq x y z
N ASP A 1 -26.05 -13.06 -2.91
CA ASP A 1 -27.47 -13.10 -3.30
C ASP A 1 -27.67 -13.00 -4.80
N PHE A 2 -26.81 -12.26 -5.51
CA PHE A 2 -26.96 -12.04 -6.94
C PHE A 2 -26.01 -12.88 -7.81
N GLY A 3 -25.27 -13.80 -7.19
CA GLY A 3 -24.37 -14.70 -7.91
C GLY A 3 -25.04 -15.47 -9.03
N PRO A 4 -26.23 -16.07 -8.79
CA PRO A 4 -26.91 -16.79 -9.86
C PRO A 4 -27.29 -15.95 -11.06
N GLU A 5 -27.33 -14.63 -10.91
CA GLU A 5 -27.61 -13.67 -11.98
C GLU A 5 -26.34 -13.18 -12.68
N GLY A 6 -25.19 -13.75 -12.34
CA GLY A 6 -23.92 -13.38 -12.95
C GLY A 6 -23.30 -12.11 -12.40
N ILE A 7 -23.75 -11.67 -11.22
CA ILE A 7 -23.22 -10.45 -10.61
C ILE A 7 -22.13 -10.83 -9.61
N ARG A 8 -20.96 -10.24 -9.78
CA ARG A 8 -19.83 -10.37 -8.87
C ARG A 8 -19.58 -9.02 -8.19
N VAL A 9 -19.19 -9.05 -6.92
CA VAL A 9 -18.88 -7.85 -6.15
C VAL A 9 -17.58 -8.08 -5.40
N ASN A 10 -16.62 -7.23 -5.64
CA ASN A 10 -15.33 -7.28 -4.97
C ASN A 10 -14.95 -5.88 -4.49
N ALA A 11 -14.01 -5.79 -3.57
CA ALA A 11 -13.51 -4.54 -3.04
C ALA A 11 -12.02 -4.42 -3.28
N ILE A 12 -11.56 -3.20 -3.48
CA ILE A 12 -10.13 -2.87 -3.54
C ILE A 12 -9.79 -2.12 -2.26
N CYS A 13 -8.71 -2.52 -1.61
CA CYS A 13 -8.19 -1.86 -0.42
C CYS A 13 -6.82 -1.29 -0.76
N PRO A 14 -6.74 -0.02 -1.19
CA PRO A 14 -5.48 0.58 -1.62
C PRO A 14 -4.60 0.98 -0.45
N GLY A 15 -3.28 1.03 -0.69
CA GLY A 15 -2.35 1.71 0.19
C GLY A 15 -2.33 3.20 -0.10
N HIS A 16 -1.18 3.84 0.14
CA HIS A 16 -1.01 5.25 -0.18
C HIS A 16 -0.83 5.41 -1.69
N ILE A 17 -1.76 6.09 -2.33
CA ILE A 17 -1.77 6.31 -3.78
C ILE A 17 -1.50 7.78 -4.06
N LEU A 18 -0.50 8.04 -4.89
CA LEU A 18 -0.07 9.40 -5.21
C LEU A 18 -0.97 10.00 -6.30
N THR A 19 -2.13 10.51 -5.86
CA THR A 19 -3.03 11.27 -6.72
C THR A 19 -2.46 12.68 -6.93
N GLU A 20 -3.05 13.44 -7.87
CA GLU A 20 -2.62 14.85 -8.09
C GLU A 20 -2.70 15.68 -6.81
N GLY A 21 -3.77 15.49 -6.02
CA GLY A 21 -3.93 16.21 -4.77
C GLY A 21 -2.86 15.86 -3.75
N LEU A 22 -2.54 14.58 -3.60
CA LEU A 22 -1.51 14.14 -2.68
C LEU A 22 -0.12 14.51 -3.17
N ALA A 23 0.11 14.49 -4.48
CA ALA A 23 1.38 14.95 -5.05
C ALA A 23 1.66 16.40 -4.67
N LYS A 24 0.62 17.24 -4.70
CA LYS A 24 0.74 18.66 -4.28
C LYS A 24 1.09 18.79 -2.82
N MET A 25 0.55 17.93 -1.95
CA MET A 25 0.86 17.94 -0.53
C MET A 25 2.33 17.62 -0.26
N TRP A 26 2.94 16.82 -1.12
CA TRP A 26 4.34 16.43 -0.97
C TRP A 26 5.32 17.35 -1.70
N GLU A 27 4.83 18.34 -2.46
CA GLU A 27 5.71 19.32 -3.13
C GLU A 27 6.60 20.02 -2.08
N GLY A 28 7.90 20.04 -2.36
CA GLY A 28 8.87 20.63 -1.45
C GLY A 28 9.21 19.79 -0.23
N ASN A 29 8.61 18.61 -0.09
CA ASN A 29 8.88 17.71 1.02
C ASN A 29 9.24 16.30 0.51
N GLU A 30 10.30 16.21 -0.28
CA GLU A 30 10.76 14.95 -0.85
C GLU A 30 11.22 13.96 0.21
N ALA A 31 11.81 14.47 1.30
CA ALA A 31 12.26 13.62 2.40
C ALA A 31 11.08 12.94 3.11
N GLY A 32 9.98 13.65 3.28
CA GLY A 32 8.76 13.09 3.86
C GLY A 32 8.15 12.00 2.99
N LEU A 33 8.08 12.25 1.69
CA LEU A 33 7.59 11.25 0.74
C LEU A 33 8.49 10.00 0.77
N LYS A 34 9.80 10.19 0.78
CA LYS A 34 10.76 9.09 0.83
C LYS A 34 10.57 8.25 2.10
N PHE A 35 10.31 8.91 3.23
CA PHE A 35 10.01 8.20 4.47
C PHE A 35 8.79 7.31 4.32
N PHE A 36 7.73 7.81 3.66
CA PHE A 36 6.53 7.02 3.37
C PHE A 36 6.84 5.85 2.47
N GLU A 37 7.57 6.09 1.38
CA GLU A 37 7.94 5.04 0.43
C GLU A 37 8.70 3.90 1.11
N ASP A 38 9.56 4.23 2.06
CA ASP A 38 10.39 3.25 2.75
C ASP A 38 9.58 2.33 3.68
N GLN A 39 8.35 2.72 4.03
CA GLN A 39 7.46 1.89 4.85
C GLN A 39 6.87 0.72 4.07
N TYR A 40 6.85 0.80 2.75
CA TYR A 40 6.27 -0.22 1.89
C TYR A 40 7.33 -1.28 1.54
N PRO A 41 6.99 -2.58 1.62
CA PRO A 41 7.91 -3.62 1.16
C PRO A 41 8.42 -3.39 -0.26
N VAL A 42 7.57 -2.88 -1.17
CA VAL A 42 7.97 -2.59 -2.55
C VAL A 42 8.75 -1.27 -2.68
N LYS A 43 8.91 -0.53 -1.57
CA LYS A 43 9.72 0.70 -1.49
C LYS A 43 9.26 1.81 -2.42
N ARG A 44 7.96 1.88 -2.64
CA ARG A 44 7.30 2.99 -3.35
C ARG A 44 5.86 3.12 -2.90
N VAL A 45 5.29 4.30 -3.07
CA VAL A 45 3.84 4.48 -2.95
C VAL A 45 3.20 4.06 -4.28
N GLY A 46 1.89 3.84 -4.25
CA GLY A 46 1.17 3.44 -5.46
C GLY A 46 0.87 4.61 -6.37
N GLN A 47 0.61 4.28 -7.63
CA GLN A 47 0.11 5.23 -8.61
C GLN A 47 -1.35 4.90 -8.92
N PRO A 48 -2.16 5.85 -9.41
CA PRO A 48 -3.55 5.57 -9.77
C PRO A 48 -3.69 4.37 -10.71
N GLU A 49 -2.73 4.16 -11.62
CA GLU A 49 -2.72 3.03 -12.54
C GLU A 49 -2.63 1.68 -11.82
N ASP A 50 -1.97 1.63 -10.67
CA ASP A 50 -1.88 0.39 -9.89
C ASP A 50 -3.27 -0.07 -9.45
N ILE A 51 -4.12 0.88 -9.06
CA ILE A 51 -5.48 0.59 -8.64
C ILE A 51 -6.36 0.32 -9.86
N ALA A 52 -6.23 1.13 -10.91
CA ALA A 52 -7.01 0.96 -12.13
C ALA A 52 -6.78 -0.42 -12.75
N ASN A 53 -5.54 -0.90 -12.76
CA ASN A 53 -5.22 -2.22 -13.30
C ASN A 53 -5.84 -3.35 -12.47
N ALA A 54 -5.87 -3.21 -11.16
CA ALA A 54 -6.52 -4.19 -10.29
C ALA A 54 -8.04 -4.23 -10.52
N ILE A 55 -8.66 -3.06 -10.65
CA ILE A 55 -10.10 -2.96 -10.95
C ILE A 55 -10.38 -3.59 -12.30
N ALA A 56 -9.60 -3.28 -13.32
CA ALA A 56 -9.77 -3.82 -14.67
C ALA A 56 -9.69 -5.35 -14.65
N PHE A 57 -8.74 -5.91 -13.91
CA PHE A 57 -8.62 -7.36 -13.77
C PHE A 57 -9.88 -7.97 -13.13
N LEU A 58 -10.32 -7.42 -12.00
CA LEU A 58 -11.48 -7.95 -11.27
C LEU A 58 -12.77 -7.85 -12.08
N CYS A 59 -12.86 -6.87 -12.98
CA CYS A 59 -14.03 -6.70 -13.85
C CYS A 59 -13.95 -7.52 -15.15
N SER A 60 -12.83 -8.19 -15.39
CA SER A 60 -12.59 -8.89 -16.64
C SER A 60 -13.08 -10.34 -16.62
N GLU A 61 -13.07 -10.95 -17.81
CA GLU A 61 -13.37 -12.38 -17.97
C GLU A 61 -12.36 -13.27 -17.26
N ASP A 62 -11.16 -12.74 -16.96
CA ASP A 62 -10.12 -13.48 -16.25
C ASP A 62 -10.44 -13.66 -14.77
N ALA A 63 -11.43 -12.94 -14.25
CA ALA A 63 -11.80 -12.96 -12.83
C ALA A 63 -13.21 -13.50 -12.60
N THR A 64 -13.74 -14.33 -13.50
CA THR A 64 -15.14 -14.80 -13.42
C THR A 64 -15.42 -15.66 -12.19
N PHE A 65 -14.42 -16.24 -11.59
CA PHE A 65 -14.59 -17.08 -10.38
C PHE A 65 -14.24 -16.33 -9.08
N ILE A 66 -14.04 -14.99 -9.16
CA ILE A 66 -13.68 -14.16 -8.01
C ILE A 66 -14.87 -13.27 -7.66
N THR A 67 -15.43 -13.48 -6.47
CA THR A 67 -16.49 -12.63 -5.92
C THR A 67 -16.42 -12.64 -4.39
N GLY A 68 -16.84 -11.56 -3.77
CA GLY A 68 -16.84 -11.45 -2.30
C GLY A 68 -15.44 -11.24 -1.72
N HIS A 69 -14.48 -10.83 -2.52
CA HIS A 69 -13.09 -10.70 -2.11
C HIS A 69 -12.69 -9.23 -1.89
N SER A 70 -11.88 -9.00 -0.87
CA SER A 70 -11.23 -7.70 -0.64
C SER A 70 -9.76 -7.85 -1.04
N LEU A 71 -9.39 -7.22 -2.15
CA LEU A 71 -8.04 -7.29 -2.70
C LEU A 71 -7.22 -6.11 -2.18
N PHE A 72 -6.18 -6.41 -1.43
CA PHE A 72 -5.24 -5.39 -0.96
C PHE A 72 -4.26 -5.05 -2.07
N VAL A 73 -4.21 -3.78 -2.45
CA VAL A 73 -3.29 -3.26 -3.45
C VAL A 73 -2.47 -2.16 -2.77
N ASP A 74 -1.57 -2.58 -1.93
CA ASP A 74 -0.90 -1.72 -0.94
C ASP A 74 0.62 -1.93 -0.87
N GLY A 75 1.20 -2.56 -1.89
CA GLY A 75 2.65 -2.79 -1.92
C GLY A 75 3.17 -3.63 -0.75
N GLY A 76 2.29 -4.40 -0.11
CA GLY A 76 2.64 -5.28 0.99
C GLY A 76 2.59 -4.65 2.37
N LEU A 77 2.15 -3.40 2.47
CA LEU A 77 2.17 -2.66 3.74
C LEU A 77 1.47 -3.41 4.88
N THR A 78 0.31 -3.99 4.63
CA THR A 78 -0.54 -4.57 5.67
C THR A 78 -0.10 -5.97 6.10
N ILE A 79 0.81 -6.60 5.38
CA ILE A 79 1.28 -7.95 5.72
C ILE A 79 2.68 -7.94 6.34
N GLN A 80 3.22 -6.78 6.66
CA GLN A 80 4.55 -6.68 7.28
C GLN A 80 4.52 -7.27 8.70
N LEU A 81 5.58 -7.99 9.03
CA LEU A 81 5.79 -8.47 10.39
C LEU A 81 6.29 -7.32 11.26
N GLN A 82 5.86 -7.31 12.52
CA GLN A 82 6.33 -6.29 13.49
C GLN A 82 7.83 -6.40 13.77
N GLU A 83 8.41 -7.54 13.52
CA GLU A 83 9.84 -7.77 13.65
C GLU A 83 10.66 -6.80 12.77
N ASP A 84 10.14 -6.48 11.56
CA ASP A 84 10.81 -5.51 10.70
C ASP A 84 10.85 -4.13 11.36
N PHE A 85 9.78 -3.72 12.02
CA PHE A 85 9.74 -2.46 12.78
C PHE A 85 10.78 -2.46 13.89
N GLY A 86 10.92 -3.57 14.62
CA GLY A 86 11.93 -3.70 15.66
C GLY A 86 13.35 -3.59 15.12
N VAL A 87 13.60 -4.20 13.94
CA VAL A 87 14.91 -4.10 13.28
C VAL A 87 15.20 -2.66 12.88
N GLN A 88 14.20 -1.96 12.33
CA GLN A 88 14.35 -0.56 11.93
C GLN A 88 14.63 0.33 13.14
N GLN A 89 13.93 0.10 14.25
CA GLN A 89 14.18 0.84 15.49
C GLN A 89 15.59 0.62 16.01
N ALA A 90 16.06 -0.62 15.98
CA ALA A 90 17.41 -0.96 16.43
C ALA A 90 18.47 -0.28 15.56
N LYS A 91 18.25 -0.24 14.24
CA LYS A 91 19.15 0.49 13.33
C LYS A 91 19.18 1.98 13.65
N TYR A 92 17.99 2.57 13.81
CA TYR A 92 17.88 3.98 14.14
C TYR A 92 18.61 4.32 15.43
N ALA A 93 18.38 3.53 16.49
CA ALA A 93 19.04 3.75 17.77
C ALA A 93 20.57 3.64 17.68
N ARG A 94 21.06 2.72 16.84
CA ARG A 94 22.51 2.55 16.62
C ARG A 94 23.12 3.75 15.91
N GLU A 95 22.41 4.31 14.94
CA GLU A 95 22.85 5.47 14.16
C GLU A 95 22.71 6.77 14.94
N HIS A 96 21.83 6.80 15.96
CA HIS A 96 21.53 7.98 16.76
C HIS A 96 21.76 7.70 18.25
N SER A 97 22.92 7.15 18.56
CA SER A 97 23.27 6.77 19.93
C SER A 97 23.25 7.96 20.91
N GLU A 98 23.41 9.19 20.41
CA GLU A 98 23.30 10.42 21.18
C GLU A 98 21.87 10.67 21.70
N LEU A 99 20.88 10.00 21.15
CA LEU A 99 19.47 10.14 21.55
C LEU A 99 19.03 9.06 22.54
N THR A 100 19.94 8.19 22.99
CA THR A 100 19.57 7.17 23.96
C THR A 100 19.09 7.80 25.25
N LEU A 101 17.95 7.34 25.73
CA LEU A 101 17.40 7.73 27.02
C LEU A 101 18.03 6.85 28.10
N ASP A 102 18.78 7.48 29.00
CA ASP A 102 19.34 6.79 30.14
C ASP A 102 18.32 6.58 31.25
#